data_2dbb2e75ddde3f7765c471a68667c981
#
_entry.id   2dbb2e75ddde3f7765c471a68667c981
#
_cell.length_a   1.000
_cell.length_b   1.000
_cell.length_c   1.000
_cell.angle_alpha   90.00
_cell.angle_beta   90.00
_cell.angle_gamma   90.00
#
_symmetry.space_group_name_H-M   'P 1'
#
loop_
_entity.id
_entity.type
_entity.pdbx_description
1 polymer ?
#
loop_
_entity_poly.entity_id
_entity_poly.type
_entity_poly.pdbx_seq_one_letter_code
_entity_poly.pdbx_strand_id
1 'polypeptide(L)'
;ENIKFKSELKLPEVISITQIDSMIDYFDHNSFLNSRNKTIIDFIYSTGSRVSEVINVNVSDIDTKESFVRLEGKGSKQRIVPLGSLLINNLNEYIKFRDSIENLKSSKLFLSKSYNNLDRTAVFRLIKSTGKKLGLSVNLHPHTLRHSAATHMLEGGCDLRTVQEFLGHSSVSTTQIYTKVTKEFLEEAFTESHPRS
;
A
#
# COMPACT_ATOMS: atom_id res chain seq x y z
N GLU A 1 -7.61 43.07 -19.79
CA GLU A 1 -8.04 41.67 -19.59
C GLU A 1 -6.86 40.86 -19.07
N ASN A 2 -6.87 40.53 -17.77
CA ASN A 2 -5.83 39.72 -17.14
C ASN A 2 -6.12 38.25 -17.43
N ILE A 3 -5.36 37.63 -18.32
CA ILE A 3 -5.34 36.18 -18.51
C ILE A 3 -4.64 35.59 -17.29
N LYS A 4 -5.44 35.04 -16.36
CA LYS A 4 -4.89 34.16 -15.30
C LYS A 4 -4.29 32.91 -15.95
N PHE A 5 -2.98 32.84 -15.99
CA PHE A 5 -2.28 31.60 -16.30
C PHE A 5 -2.77 30.52 -15.33
N LYS A 6 -3.41 29.47 -15.87
CA LYS A 6 -3.73 28.25 -15.12
C LYS A 6 -2.42 27.76 -14.52
N SER A 7 -2.44 27.49 -13.20
CA SER A 7 -1.34 26.89 -12.48
C SER A 7 -0.77 25.70 -13.28
N GLU A 8 0.54 25.69 -13.47
CA GLU A 8 1.26 24.56 -14.04
C GLU A 8 0.74 23.28 -13.38
N LEU A 9 0.28 22.35 -14.19
CA LEU A 9 -0.03 20.99 -13.77
C LEU A 9 1.28 20.39 -13.24
N LYS A 10 1.49 20.47 -11.92
CA LYS A 10 2.59 19.74 -11.29
C LYS A 10 2.35 18.27 -11.60
N LEU A 11 3.23 17.66 -12.38
CA LEU A 11 3.23 16.23 -12.59
C LEU A 11 3.25 15.55 -11.21
N PRO A 12 2.48 14.47 -11.01
CA PRO A 12 2.49 13.74 -9.75
C PRO A 12 3.92 13.31 -9.44
N GLU A 13 4.35 13.56 -8.22
CA GLU A 13 5.70 13.30 -7.78
C GLU A 13 5.90 11.78 -7.62
N VAL A 14 6.87 11.22 -8.33
CA VAL A 14 7.29 9.82 -8.24
C VAL A 14 8.61 9.79 -7.48
N ILE A 15 8.72 8.93 -6.48
CA ILE A 15 9.97 8.66 -5.78
C ILE A 15 10.58 7.36 -6.26
N SER A 16 11.92 7.28 -6.26
CA SER A 16 12.63 6.10 -6.77
C SER A 16 12.44 4.87 -5.87
N ILE A 17 12.70 3.69 -6.43
CA ILE A 17 12.68 2.41 -5.68
C ILE A 17 13.61 2.50 -4.47
N THR A 18 14.84 3.03 -4.65
CA THR A 18 15.81 3.18 -3.57
C THR A 18 15.34 4.12 -2.45
N GLN A 19 14.59 5.17 -2.79
CA GLN A 19 13.98 6.07 -1.80
C GLN A 19 12.86 5.37 -1.02
N ILE A 20 12.05 4.54 -1.70
CA ILE A 20 11.02 3.75 -1.03
C ILE A 20 11.64 2.72 -0.10
N ASP A 21 12.66 1.99 -0.55
CA ASP A 21 13.40 1.04 0.29
C ASP A 21 13.99 1.74 1.51
N SER A 22 14.59 2.93 1.34
CA SER A 22 15.08 3.74 2.45
C SER A 22 13.98 4.14 3.45
N MET A 23 12.77 4.42 2.98
CA MET A 23 11.62 4.71 3.86
C MET A 23 11.17 3.48 4.65
N ILE A 24 11.15 2.32 4.02
CA ILE A 24 10.78 1.05 4.66
C ILE A 24 11.85 0.67 5.68
N ASP A 25 13.13 0.75 5.32
CA ASP A 25 14.27 0.36 6.14
C ASP A 25 14.63 1.39 7.22
N TYR A 26 14.00 2.58 7.19
CA TYR A 26 14.10 3.54 8.28
C TYR A 26 13.55 2.96 9.61
N PHE A 27 12.64 2.00 9.54
CA PHE A 27 12.08 1.31 10.69
C PHE A 27 12.59 -0.14 10.75
N ASP A 28 12.80 -0.63 11.95
CA ASP A 28 13.11 -2.02 12.26
C ASP A 28 11.90 -2.73 12.93
N HIS A 29 12.06 -4.01 13.24
CA HIS A 29 11.05 -4.80 13.96
C HIS A 29 11.33 -4.89 15.46
N ASN A 30 11.89 -3.84 16.09
CA ASN A 30 12.24 -3.82 17.52
C ASN A 30 11.08 -3.40 18.42
N SER A 31 9.99 -2.90 17.89
CA SER A 31 8.80 -2.48 18.64
C SER A 31 7.54 -2.57 17.79
N PHE A 32 6.37 -2.65 18.45
CA PHE A 32 5.07 -2.60 17.80
C PHE A 32 4.94 -1.43 16.82
N LEU A 33 5.33 -0.22 17.25
CA LEU A 33 5.19 0.99 16.43
C LEU A 33 6.11 0.99 15.22
N ASN A 34 7.36 0.57 15.38
CA ASN A 34 8.31 0.51 14.28
C ASN A 34 7.92 -0.58 13.28
N SER A 35 7.58 -1.76 13.77
CA SER A 35 7.12 -2.86 12.91
C SER A 35 5.86 -2.48 12.13
N ARG A 36 4.88 -1.86 12.81
CA ARG A 36 3.68 -1.31 12.17
C ARG A 36 4.02 -0.29 11.07
N ASN A 37 4.88 0.67 11.39
CA ASN A 37 5.21 1.77 10.48
C ASN A 37 5.94 1.26 9.24
N LYS A 38 6.91 0.35 9.42
CA LYS A 38 7.59 -0.37 8.33
C LYS A 38 6.58 -1.05 7.42
N THR A 39 5.70 -1.83 8.03
CA THR A 39 4.70 -2.62 7.30
C THR A 39 3.66 -1.74 6.59
N ILE A 40 3.23 -0.61 7.17
CA ILE A 40 2.29 0.31 6.49
C ILE A 40 2.91 0.90 5.22
N ILE A 41 4.16 1.37 5.28
CA ILE A 41 4.82 1.97 4.12
C ILE A 41 4.98 0.93 3.00
N ASP A 42 5.48 -0.25 3.36
CA ASP A 42 5.62 -1.38 2.43
C ASP A 42 4.26 -1.80 1.86
N PHE A 43 3.24 -1.92 2.69
CA PHE A 43 1.89 -2.32 2.27
C PHE A 43 1.29 -1.35 1.24
N ILE A 44 1.40 -0.03 1.46
CA ILE A 44 0.89 0.97 0.50
C ILE A 44 1.60 0.85 -0.84
N TYR A 45 2.92 0.73 -0.83
CA TYR A 45 3.70 0.62 -2.06
C TYR A 45 3.49 -0.72 -2.76
N SER A 46 3.62 -1.83 -2.05
CA SER A 46 3.54 -3.18 -2.63
C SER A 46 2.14 -3.54 -3.13
N THR A 47 1.08 -2.99 -2.54
CA THR A 47 -0.31 -3.27 -2.95
C THR A 47 -0.95 -2.14 -3.75
N GLY A 48 -0.29 -1.01 -3.89
CA GLY A 48 -0.88 0.18 -4.48
C GLY A 48 -2.16 0.65 -3.76
N SER A 49 -2.30 0.36 -2.47
CA SER A 49 -3.54 0.63 -1.72
C SER A 49 -3.77 2.13 -1.49
N ARG A 50 -5.06 2.50 -1.40
CA ARG A 50 -5.48 3.82 -0.93
C ARG A 50 -5.40 3.86 0.60
N VAL A 51 -5.22 5.05 1.17
CA VAL A 51 -5.18 5.21 2.63
C VAL A 51 -6.45 4.68 3.31
N SER A 52 -7.61 4.81 2.66
CA SER A 52 -8.87 4.25 3.17
C SER A 52 -8.87 2.72 3.22
N GLU A 53 -8.23 2.07 2.27
CA GLU A 53 -8.06 0.62 2.24
C GLU A 53 -7.11 0.16 3.34
N VAL A 54 -6.00 0.87 3.55
CA VAL A 54 -5.04 0.60 4.63
C VAL A 54 -5.68 0.62 6.01
N ILE A 55 -6.48 1.64 6.32
CA ILE A 55 -7.10 1.76 7.65
C ILE A 55 -8.30 0.83 7.86
N ASN A 56 -8.87 0.30 6.77
CA ASN A 56 -10.04 -0.57 6.82
C ASN A 56 -9.73 -2.05 6.67
N VAL A 57 -8.57 -2.44 6.15
CA VAL A 57 -8.18 -3.85 5.98
C VAL A 57 -8.19 -4.57 7.33
N ASN A 58 -8.75 -5.77 7.36
CA ASN A 58 -8.77 -6.64 8.54
C ASN A 58 -7.66 -7.70 8.45
N VAL A 59 -7.32 -8.30 9.57
CA VAL A 59 -6.38 -9.44 9.58
C VAL A 59 -6.89 -10.59 8.71
N SER A 60 -8.20 -10.85 8.73
CA SER A 60 -8.85 -11.90 7.93
C SER A 60 -8.83 -11.66 6.42
N ASP A 61 -8.49 -10.44 5.98
CA ASP A 61 -8.36 -10.11 4.55
C ASP A 61 -7.00 -10.48 3.98
N ILE A 62 -6.04 -10.85 4.85
CA ILE A 62 -4.69 -11.26 4.48
C ILE A 62 -4.61 -12.79 4.43
N ASP A 63 -4.17 -13.32 3.32
CA ASP A 63 -3.79 -14.73 3.20
C ASP A 63 -2.31 -14.85 2.83
N THR A 64 -1.46 -15.06 3.84
CA THR A 64 -0.01 -15.19 3.64
C THR A 64 0.39 -16.52 3.02
N LYS A 65 -0.46 -17.56 3.09
CA LYS A 65 -0.20 -18.87 2.47
C LYS A 65 -0.45 -18.82 0.98
N GLU A 66 -1.56 -18.21 0.60
CA GLU A 66 -1.95 -18.01 -0.79
C GLU A 66 -1.38 -16.70 -1.38
N SER A 67 -0.60 -15.95 -0.58
CA SER A 67 0.10 -14.71 -0.98
C SER A 67 -0.80 -13.66 -1.60
N PHE A 68 -1.93 -13.34 -0.96
CA PHE A 68 -2.79 -12.25 -1.42
C PHE A 68 -3.47 -11.48 -0.28
N VAL A 69 -3.97 -10.30 -0.61
CA VAL A 69 -4.85 -9.48 0.23
C VAL A 69 -6.12 -9.12 -0.51
N ARG A 70 -7.24 -9.13 0.19
CA ARG A 70 -8.51 -8.59 -0.29
C ARG A 70 -8.67 -7.16 0.21
N LEU A 71 -8.78 -6.22 -0.71
CA LEU A 71 -8.97 -4.80 -0.40
C LEU A 71 -10.37 -4.36 -0.82
N GLU A 72 -11.04 -3.63 0.07
CA GLU A 72 -12.36 -3.06 -0.20
C GLU A 72 -12.23 -1.55 -0.49
N GLY A 73 -12.63 -1.16 -1.70
CA GLY A 73 -12.62 0.21 -2.17
C GLY A 73 -13.98 0.92 -2.04
N LYS A 74 -14.11 2.06 -2.71
CA LYS A 74 -15.36 2.85 -2.72
C LYS A 74 -16.53 2.05 -3.29
N GLY A 75 -17.67 2.09 -2.59
CA GLY A 75 -18.90 1.38 -3.01
C GLY A 75 -18.82 -0.13 -2.79
N SER A 76 -18.09 -0.58 -1.78
CA SER A 76 -17.92 -2.00 -1.41
C SER A 76 -17.36 -2.87 -2.55
N LYS A 77 -16.71 -2.25 -3.54
CA LYS A 77 -15.99 -2.99 -4.57
C LYS A 77 -14.73 -3.60 -3.98
N GLN A 78 -14.59 -4.89 -4.13
CA GLN A 78 -13.42 -5.62 -3.66
C GLN A 78 -12.45 -5.91 -4.81
N ARG A 79 -11.16 -5.94 -4.50
CA ARG A 79 -10.13 -6.46 -5.39
C ARG A 79 -9.15 -7.32 -4.61
N ILE A 80 -8.54 -8.26 -5.31
CA ILE A 80 -7.45 -9.10 -4.78
C ILE A 80 -6.14 -8.54 -5.30
N VAL A 81 -5.14 -8.45 -4.41
CA VAL A 81 -3.80 -7.98 -4.75
C VAL A 81 -2.79 -9.02 -4.29
N PRO A 82 -1.86 -9.45 -5.16
CA PRO A 82 -0.76 -10.33 -4.78
C PRO A 82 0.14 -9.69 -3.72
N LEU A 83 0.73 -10.52 -2.88
CA LEU A 83 1.70 -10.12 -1.85
C LEU A 83 3.06 -10.69 -2.16
N GLY A 84 4.06 -9.85 -2.34
CA GLY A 84 5.45 -10.27 -2.47
C GLY A 84 6.03 -10.78 -1.14
N SER A 85 7.07 -11.59 -1.24
CA SER A 85 7.72 -12.23 -0.10
C SER A 85 8.24 -11.24 0.96
N LEU A 86 8.74 -10.09 0.54
CA LEU A 86 9.24 -9.05 1.43
C LEU A 86 8.12 -8.46 2.29
N LEU A 87 6.96 -8.16 1.68
CA LEU A 87 5.80 -7.67 2.42
C LEU A 87 5.22 -8.73 3.35
N ILE A 88 5.17 -9.99 2.91
CA ILE A 88 4.72 -11.13 3.75
C ILE A 88 5.59 -11.22 5.01
N ASN A 89 6.91 -11.11 4.88
CA ASN A 89 7.83 -11.12 6.01
C ASN A 89 7.53 -9.95 6.98
N ASN A 90 7.37 -8.73 6.47
CA ASN A 90 7.04 -7.57 7.29
C ASN A 90 5.66 -7.72 7.98
N LEU A 91 4.67 -8.27 7.28
CA LEU A 91 3.34 -8.57 7.84
C LEU A 91 3.44 -9.57 8.98
N ASN A 92 4.17 -10.68 8.79
CA ASN A 92 4.34 -11.70 9.81
C ASN A 92 5.02 -11.16 11.06
N GLU A 93 6.06 -10.34 10.92
CA GLU A 93 6.72 -9.70 12.08
C GLU A 93 5.78 -8.71 12.81
N TYR A 94 5.03 -7.91 12.08
CA TYR A 94 4.05 -7.00 12.68
C TYR A 94 2.91 -7.75 13.38
N ILE A 95 2.38 -8.81 12.77
CA ILE A 95 1.29 -9.61 13.34
C ILE A 95 1.71 -10.27 14.66
N LYS A 96 2.95 -10.70 14.81
CA LYS A 96 3.46 -11.21 16.11
C LYS A 96 3.28 -10.17 17.24
N PHE A 97 3.64 -8.91 17.00
CA PHE A 97 3.41 -7.83 17.97
C PHE A 97 1.93 -7.59 18.22
N ARG A 98 1.12 -7.59 17.16
CA ARG A 98 -0.32 -7.39 17.25
C ARG A 98 -1.00 -8.47 18.09
N ASP A 99 -0.63 -9.72 17.86
CA ASP A 99 -1.21 -10.88 18.54
C ASP A 99 -0.78 -10.99 20.01
N SER A 100 0.31 -10.33 20.38
CA SER A 100 0.75 -10.22 21.79
C SER A 100 -0.06 -9.21 22.62
N ILE A 101 -0.96 -8.44 21.99
CA ILE A 101 -1.79 -7.45 22.68
C ILE A 101 -2.95 -8.15 23.39
N GLU A 102 -2.95 -8.10 24.71
CA GLU A 102 -4.02 -8.68 25.52
C GLU A 102 -5.36 -7.97 25.32
N ASN A 103 -6.44 -8.74 25.25
CA ASN A 103 -7.83 -8.24 25.12
C ASN A 103 -8.07 -7.33 23.91
N LEU A 104 -7.33 -7.51 22.82
CA LEU A 104 -7.51 -6.74 21.60
C LEU A 104 -8.89 -7.01 20.97
N LYS A 105 -9.71 -5.96 20.84
CA LYS A 105 -11.07 -6.04 20.29
C LYS A 105 -11.16 -5.74 18.80
N SER A 106 -10.16 -5.04 18.25
CA SER A 106 -10.19 -4.63 16.83
C SER A 106 -9.81 -5.79 15.89
N SER A 107 -10.60 -5.99 14.84
CA SER A 107 -10.26 -6.89 13.73
C SER A 107 -9.32 -6.25 12.71
N LYS A 108 -9.10 -4.93 12.81
CA LYS A 108 -8.27 -4.20 11.84
C LYS A 108 -6.83 -4.68 11.88
N LEU A 109 -6.21 -4.77 10.68
CA LEU A 109 -4.81 -5.14 10.57
C LEU A 109 -3.93 -4.09 11.26
N PHE A 110 -4.04 -2.83 10.88
CA PHE A 110 -3.22 -1.75 11.40
C PHE A 110 -3.92 -1.01 12.53
N LEU A 111 -3.20 -0.87 13.65
CA LEU A 111 -3.70 -0.25 14.86
C LEU A 111 -2.98 1.06 15.16
N SER A 112 -3.65 1.95 15.90
CA SER A 112 -3.06 3.16 16.44
C SER A 112 -2.06 2.85 17.55
N LYS A 113 -1.37 3.89 18.08
CA LYS A 113 -0.49 3.76 19.25
C LYS A 113 -1.20 3.22 20.48
N SER A 114 -2.50 3.49 20.60
CA SER A 114 -3.35 3.04 21.72
C SER A 114 -4.10 1.75 21.42
N TYR A 115 -3.68 0.99 20.41
CA TYR A 115 -4.28 -0.28 19.96
C TYR A 115 -5.74 -0.17 19.50
N ASN A 116 -6.19 1.04 19.16
CA ASN A 116 -7.47 1.31 18.53
C ASN A 116 -7.34 1.34 16.99
N ASN A 117 -8.44 1.58 16.30
CA ASN A 117 -8.40 1.74 14.85
C ASN A 117 -7.48 2.90 14.44
N LEU A 118 -6.68 2.67 13.41
CA LEU A 118 -5.80 3.67 12.84
C LEU A 118 -6.62 4.68 12.02
N ASP A 119 -6.30 5.97 12.12
CA ASP A 119 -6.91 7.01 11.30
C ASP A 119 -6.05 7.42 10.09
N ARG A 120 -6.69 8.06 9.11
CA ARG A 120 -6.01 8.52 7.89
C ARG A 120 -4.89 9.52 8.19
N THR A 121 -5.11 10.42 9.13
CA THR A 121 -4.16 11.48 9.50
C THR A 121 -2.87 10.87 10.04
N ALA A 122 -2.96 9.78 10.80
CA ALA A 122 -1.78 9.07 11.31
C ALA A 122 -0.94 8.49 10.18
N VAL A 123 -1.57 7.91 9.14
CA VAL A 123 -0.86 7.39 7.96
C VAL A 123 -0.19 8.52 7.17
N PHE A 124 -0.91 9.62 6.93
CA PHE A 124 -0.34 10.80 6.27
C PHE A 124 0.86 11.36 7.04
N ARG A 125 0.73 11.49 8.36
CA ARG A 125 1.78 11.97 9.25
C ARG A 125 3.01 11.06 9.22
N LEU A 126 2.80 9.73 9.24
CA LEU A 126 3.86 8.74 9.14
C LEU A 126 4.69 8.96 7.87
N ILE A 127 4.05 8.96 6.70
CA ILE A 127 4.75 9.07 5.42
C ILE A 127 5.47 10.40 5.29
N LYS A 128 4.79 11.51 5.61
CA LYS A 128 5.36 12.86 5.55
C LYS A 128 6.55 13.01 6.49
N SER A 129 6.44 12.53 7.73
CA SER A 129 7.54 12.66 8.72
C SER A 129 8.73 11.78 8.36
N THR A 130 8.51 10.57 7.85
CA THR A 130 9.60 9.69 7.39
C THR A 130 10.33 10.29 6.21
N GLY A 131 9.59 10.77 5.20
CA GLY A 131 10.20 11.46 4.07
C GLY A 131 11.03 12.68 4.48
N LYS A 132 10.52 13.50 5.40
CA LYS A 132 11.26 14.66 5.93
C LYS A 132 12.55 14.24 6.64
N LYS A 133 12.51 13.19 7.45
CA LYS A 133 13.69 12.68 8.18
C LYS A 133 14.77 12.14 7.25
N LEU A 134 14.38 11.62 6.11
CA LEU A 134 15.27 11.12 5.06
C LEU A 134 15.67 12.20 4.04
N GLY A 135 15.25 13.46 4.22
CA GLY A 135 15.54 14.53 3.26
C GLY A 135 14.82 14.39 1.93
N LEU A 136 13.73 13.61 1.87
CA LEU A 136 12.93 13.42 0.66
C LEU A 136 11.96 14.60 0.46
N SER A 137 11.17 14.56 -0.61
CA SER A 137 10.20 15.62 -0.94
C SER A 137 9.29 15.99 0.22
N VAL A 138 9.06 17.29 0.41
CA VAL A 138 8.15 17.83 1.46
C VAL A 138 6.67 17.49 1.18
N ASN A 139 6.32 17.18 -0.07
CA ASN A 139 4.94 16.85 -0.49
C ASN A 139 4.64 15.37 -0.46
N LEU A 140 5.48 14.57 0.18
CA LEU A 140 5.33 13.13 0.25
C LEU A 140 4.09 12.73 1.06
N HIS A 141 3.24 11.89 0.46
CA HIS A 141 1.98 11.42 1.05
C HIS A 141 1.60 10.02 0.50
N PRO A 142 0.57 9.33 1.04
CA PRO A 142 0.22 7.97 0.61
C PRO A 142 -0.02 7.81 -0.90
N HIS A 143 -0.62 8.81 -1.54
CA HIS A 143 -0.83 8.76 -3.00
C HIS A 143 0.48 8.80 -3.79
N THR A 144 1.54 9.43 -3.26
CA THR A 144 2.88 9.41 -3.88
C THR A 144 3.42 7.98 -3.94
N LEU A 145 3.31 7.21 -2.86
CA LEU A 145 3.74 5.80 -2.83
C LEU A 145 2.93 4.94 -3.82
N ARG A 146 1.60 5.10 -3.82
CA ARG A 146 0.72 4.39 -4.75
C ARG A 146 1.01 4.76 -6.21
N HIS A 147 1.24 6.05 -6.51
CA HIS A 147 1.57 6.50 -7.84
C HIS A 147 2.94 5.99 -8.29
N SER A 148 3.91 5.97 -7.38
CA SER A 148 5.25 5.39 -7.63
C SER A 148 5.16 3.89 -7.93
N ALA A 149 4.33 3.13 -7.21
CA ALA A 149 4.08 1.72 -7.49
C ALA A 149 3.56 1.51 -8.92
N ALA A 150 2.54 2.28 -9.32
CA ALA A 150 1.98 2.22 -10.67
C ALA A 150 3.03 2.52 -11.75
N THR A 151 3.82 3.58 -11.53
CA THR A 151 4.88 4.00 -12.46
C THR A 151 5.95 2.93 -12.59
N HIS A 152 6.42 2.37 -11.47
CA HIS A 152 7.45 1.33 -11.48
C HIS A 152 6.97 0.02 -12.13
N MET A 153 5.70 -0.35 -11.95
CA MET A 153 5.13 -1.50 -12.65
C MET A 153 5.10 -1.28 -14.17
N LEU A 154 4.72 -0.07 -14.63
CA LEU A 154 4.76 0.27 -16.07
C LEU A 154 6.18 0.24 -16.61
N GLU A 155 7.15 0.80 -15.86
CA GLU A 155 8.58 0.77 -16.21
C GLU A 155 9.13 -0.67 -16.20
N GLY A 156 8.60 -1.54 -15.34
CA GLY A 156 8.89 -2.97 -15.29
C GLY A 156 8.24 -3.79 -16.42
N GLY A 157 7.48 -3.15 -17.31
CA GLY A 157 6.89 -3.79 -18.49
C GLY A 157 5.43 -4.21 -18.34
N CYS A 158 4.78 -3.94 -17.18
CA CYS A 158 3.36 -4.22 -17.03
C CYS A 158 2.52 -3.30 -17.94
N ASP A 159 1.50 -3.86 -18.58
CA ASP A 159 0.60 -3.05 -19.39
C ASP A 159 -0.33 -2.17 -18.53
N LEU A 160 -0.79 -1.06 -19.11
CA LEU A 160 -1.59 -0.06 -18.40
C LEU A 160 -2.90 -0.64 -17.83
N ARG A 161 -3.55 -1.56 -18.56
CA ARG A 161 -4.82 -2.16 -18.11
C ARG A 161 -4.61 -3.01 -16.86
N THR A 162 -3.57 -3.82 -16.86
CA THR A 162 -3.20 -4.65 -15.68
C THR A 162 -2.88 -3.77 -14.48
N VAL A 163 -2.13 -2.67 -14.67
CA VAL A 163 -1.87 -1.70 -13.58
C VAL A 163 -3.17 -1.07 -13.07
N GLN A 164 -4.11 -0.73 -13.96
CA GLN A 164 -5.42 -0.19 -13.56
C GLN A 164 -6.24 -1.22 -12.76
N GLU A 165 -6.21 -2.49 -13.14
CA GLU A 165 -6.86 -3.58 -12.40
C GLU A 165 -6.21 -3.77 -11.02
N PHE A 166 -4.89 -3.81 -10.95
CA PHE A 166 -4.12 -3.86 -9.70
C PHE A 166 -4.49 -2.71 -8.75
N LEU A 167 -4.62 -1.50 -9.27
CA LEU A 167 -4.99 -0.33 -8.49
C LEU A 167 -6.48 -0.25 -8.16
N GLY A 168 -7.34 -1.03 -8.80
CA GLY A 168 -8.79 -0.96 -8.62
C GLY A 168 -9.37 0.36 -9.10
N HIS A 169 -9.03 0.78 -10.31
CA HIS A 169 -9.66 1.94 -10.97
C HIS A 169 -11.06 1.57 -11.43
N SER A 170 -12.05 2.40 -11.03
CA SER A 170 -13.49 2.12 -11.18
C SER A 170 -14.07 2.25 -12.57
N SER A 171 -13.28 2.51 -13.59
CA SER A 171 -13.77 2.70 -14.97
C SER A 171 -14.08 1.38 -15.70
N VAL A 172 -13.72 0.26 -15.14
CA VAL A 172 -14.16 -1.05 -15.65
C VAL A 172 -15.30 -1.54 -14.77
N SER A 173 -16.54 -1.26 -15.21
CA SER A 173 -17.74 -1.74 -14.54
C SER A 173 -17.78 -3.25 -14.65
N THR A 174 -17.59 -3.94 -13.56
CA THR A 174 -18.27 -5.19 -13.19
C THR A 174 -17.70 -5.65 -11.86
N THR A 175 -18.54 -6.19 -11.01
CA THR A 175 -18.13 -7.07 -9.92
C THR A 175 -17.32 -8.20 -10.58
N GLN A 176 -16.01 -8.01 -10.72
CA GLN A 176 -15.16 -9.08 -11.23
C GLN A 176 -15.19 -10.18 -10.18
N ILE A 177 -15.84 -11.27 -10.51
CA ILE A 177 -15.67 -12.53 -9.80
C ILE A 177 -14.22 -12.90 -10.04
N TYR A 178 -13.37 -12.70 -9.03
CA TYR A 178 -11.98 -13.10 -9.09
C TYR A 178 -11.91 -14.62 -9.17
N THR A 179 -11.78 -15.11 -10.39
CA THR A 179 -11.56 -16.53 -10.66
C THR A 179 -10.10 -16.89 -10.35
N LYS A 180 -9.82 -18.18 -10.22
CA LYS A 180 -8.44 -18.67 -10.07
C LYS A 180 -7.53 -18.15 -11.18
N VAL A 181 -8.01 -18.14 -12.42
CA VAL A 181 -7.28 -17.63 -13.60
C VAL A 181 -6.93 -16.14 -13.48
N THR A 182 -7.85 -15.31 -12.96
CA THR A 182 -7.57 -13.88 -12.75
C THR A 182 -6.52 -13.67 -11.67
N LYS A 183 -6.52 -14.50 -10.61
CA LYS A 183 -5.53 -14.45 -9.54
C LYS A 183 -4.14 -14.82 -10.07
N GLU A 184 -4.01 -15.92 -10.78
CA GLU A 184 -2.76 -16.38 -11.38
C GLU A 184 -2.18 -15.34 -12.35
N PHE A 185 -3.01 -14.74 -13.19
CA PHE A 185 -2.59 -13.66 -14.10
C PHE A 185 -2.05 -12.42 -13.37
N LEU A 186 -2.72 -11.97 -12.32
CA LEU A 186 -2.25 -10.82 -11.52
C LEU A 186 -0.96 -11.14 -10.76
N GLU A 187 -0.81 -12.36 -10.27
CA GLU A 187 0.40 -12.84 -9.59
C GLU A 187 1.59 -12.89 -10.54
N GLU A 188 1.41 -13.40 -11.75
CA GLU A 188 2.43 -13.42 -12.80
C GLU A 188 2.86 -12.01 -13.18
N ALA A 189 1.91 -11.13 -13.52
CA ALA A 189 2.19 -9.75 -13.85
C ALA A 189 2.87 -8.98 -12.70
N PHE A 190 2.48 -9.23 -11.46
CA PHE A 190 3.11 -8.64 -10.29
C PHE A 190 4.54 -9.14 -10.14
N THR A 191 4.76 -10.44 -10.25
CA THR A 191 6.09 -11.06 -10.11
C THR A 191 7.08 -10.56 -11.17
N GLU A 192 6.60 -10.35 -12.39
CA GLU A 192 7.44 -9.87 -13.49
C GLU A 192 7.75 -8.38 -13.45
N SER A 193 6.87 -7.56 -12.88
CA SER A 193 6.95 -6.10 -13.05
C SER A 193 7.06 -5.29 -11.75
N HIS A 194 6.65 -5.82 -10.60
CA HIS A 194 6.67 -5.06 -9.35
C HIS A 194 8.01 -5.22 -8.62
N PRO A 195 8.69 -4.11 -8.19
CA PRO A 195 10.01 -4.18 -7.56
C PRO A 195 10.05 -4.94 -6.22
N ARG A 196 8.89 -5.19 -5.60
CA ARG A 196 8.78 -5.91 -4.33
C ARG A 196 8.00 -7.24 -4.44
N SER A 197 7.99 -7.83 -5.62
CA SER A 197 7.44 -9.17 -5.85
C SER A 197 8.16 -10.28 -5.06
#